data_98dfd64860e3901ddd37ec5ace5760bc
#
_entry.id   98dfd64860e3901ddd37ec5ace5760bc
#
_cell.length_a   1.000
_cell.length_b   1.000
_cell.length_c   1.000
_cell.angle_alpha   90.00
_cell.angle_beta   90.00
_cell.angle_gamma   90.00
#
_symmetry.space_group_name_H-M   'P 1'
#
loop_
_entity.id
_entity.type
_entity.pdbx_description
1 polymer ?
#
loop_
_entity_poly.entity_id
_entity_poly.type
_entity_poly.pdbx_seq_one_letter_code
_entity_poly.pdbx_strand_id
1 'polypeptide(L)'
;MSHELIYLLLIFALLVIPRALQRFSLPAPLTCLLFGIIGMLWLGDQAHDAVIGLLATLGISSLFLFAGLEVDLQALRRGMWPLLAHLVIRTGTLFGVGWLAWRYAGLPWQAAGLLALALLTPSTGFIMDSLSRLGLSEDERFWVTSKAIAGELLALAALFIVLQAGDPGHMALSSLALLAMMIGLPLLFIALGRWVAPHAPGSEFSLLVMVGMVAAYITYLLGVYYLVGAFIAGLVARLLHQRMPLLASHENLHALRLFASFFVPFYFFNAGTKVPAEALSFEALGLGIVITLVVLPLRIGVVWLQRRVMFGESFRSSLRVSLALAPTLIFTLVLAAIMRERFQIPAVLFGALLLYAALTTLLP
;
A
#
# COMPACT_ATOMS: atom_id res chain seq x y z
N MET A 1 -13.70 -8.07 -32.41
CA MET A 1 -12.72 -6.98 -32.20
C MET A 1 -11.34 -7.59 -32.09
N SER A 2 -10.30 -6.98 -32.67
CA SER A 2 -8.93 -7.49 -32.47
C SER A 2 -8.54 -7.32 -30.99
N HIS A 3 -7.72 -8.23 -30.48
CA HIS A 3 -7.23 -8.15 -29.09
C HIS A 3 -6.53 -6.80 -28.79
N GLU A 4 -5.81 -6.28 -29.78
CA GLU A 4 -5.13 -4.99 -29.70
C GLU A 4 -6.09 -3.81 -29.43
N LEU A 5 -7.24 -3.79 -30.12
CA LEU A 5 -8.24 -2.73 -29.94
C LEU A 5 -8.88 -2.82 -28.55
N ILE A 6 -9.10 -4.03 -28.01
CA ILE A 6 -9.61 -4.23 -26.65
C ILE A 6 -8.63 -3.65 -25.63
N TYR A 7 -7.33 -3.94 -25.76
CA TYR A 7 -6.31 -3.38 -24.87
C TYR A 7 -6.23 -1.83 -24.96
N LEU A 8 -6.25 -1.27 -26.16
CA LEU A 8 -6.23 0.18 -26.34
C LEU A 8 -7.43 0.85 -25.68
N LEU A 9 -8.64 0.30 -25.88
CA LEU A 9 -9.85 0.80 -25.24
C LEU A 9 -9.80 0.66 -23.71
N LEU A 10 -9.28 -0.46 -23.19
CA LEU A 10 -9.11 -0.69 -21.77
C LEU A 10 -8.11 0.31 -21.16
N ILE A 11 -6.95 0.51 -21.79
CA ILE A 11 -5.95 1.48 -21.37
C ILE A 11 -6.57 2.88 -21.32
N PHE A 12 -7.27 3.27 -22.40
CA PHE A 12 -7.95 4.56 -22.44
C PHE A 12 -9.00 4.69 -21.33
N ALA A 13 -9.84 3.68 -21.15
CA ALA A 13 -10.88 3.65 -20.12
C ALA A 13 -10.28 3.81 -18.71
N LEU A 14 -9.22 3.05 -18.41
CA LEU A 14 -8.58 3.06 -17.08
C LEU A 14 -7.81 4.35 -16.78
N LEU A 15 -7.29 5.05 -17.79
CA LEU A 15 -6.54 6.27 -17.58
C LEU A 15 -7.41 7.54 -17.61
N VAL A 16 -8.46 7.56 -18.43
CA VAL A 16 -9.27 8.77 -18.67
C VAL A 16 -10.51 8.81 -17.78
N ILE A 17 -11.30 7.73 -17.77
CA ILE A 17 -12.61 7.75 -17.09
C ILE A 17 -12.47 7.95 -15.56
N PRO A 18 -11.55 7.26 -14.84
CA PRO A 18 -11.37 7.49 -13.41
C PRO A 18 -10.97 8.93 -13.08
N ARG A 19 -10.11 9.54 -13.92
CA ARG A 19 -9.74 10.96 -13.76
C ARG A 19 -10.92 11.90 -13.98
N ALA A 20 -11.76 11.61 -14.95
CA ALA A 20 -12.97 12.40 -15.21
C ALA A 20 -13.97 12.28 -14.04
N LEU A 21 -14.07 11.09 -13.42
CA LEU A 21 -14.96 10.84 -12.29
C LEU A 21 -14.45 11.41 -10.95
N GLN A 22 -13.18 11.78 -10.85
CA GLN A 22 -12.64 12.48 -9.68
C GLN A 22 -13.37 13.82 -9.41
N ARG A 23 -13.92 14.47 -10.44
CA ARG A 23 -14.76 15.67 -10.26
C ARG A 23 -16.00 15.43 -9.40
N PHE A 24 -16.45 14.18 -9.28
CA PHE A 24 -17.56 13.77 -8.42
C PHE A 24 -17.06 13.19 -7.08
N SER A 25 -15.83 13.50 -6.69
CA SER A 25 -15.18 12.99 -5.47
C SER A 25 -15.00 11.45 -5.44
N LEU A 26 -15.05 10.78 -6.60
CA LEU A 26 -14.77 9.36 -6.70
C LEU A 26 -13.26 9.13 -6.90
N PRO A 27 -12.56 8.46 -5.96
CA PRO A 27 -11.14 8.17 -6.11
C PRO A 27 -10.87 7.27 -7.33
N ALA A 28 -9.86 7.63 -8.15
CA ALA A 28 -9.52 6.86 -9.33
C ALA A 28 -9.23 5.36 -9.04
N PRO A 29 -8.51 4.99 -7.97
CA PRO A 29 -8.29 3.59 -7.62
C PRO A 29 -9.58 2.81 -7.42
N LEU A 30 -10.57 3.40 -6.75
CA LEU A 30 -11.87 2.76 -6.51
C LEU A 30 -12.65 2.58 -7.82
N THR A 31 -12.61 3.57 -8.71
CA THR A 31 -13.24 3.47 -10.04
C THR A 31 -12.62 2.35 -10.88
N CYS A 32 -11.28 2.22 -10.86
CA CYS A 32 -10.59 1.14 -11.57
C CYS A 32 -10.94 -0.25 -10.99
N LEU A 33 -11.06 -0.36 -9.67
CA LEU A 33 -11.52 -1.58 -9.00
C LEU A 33 -12.93 -1.96 -9.46
N LEU A 34 -13.86 -1.00 -9.49
CA LEU A 34 -15.23 -1.23 -9.97
C LEU A 34 -15.26 -1.64 -11.43
N PHE A 35 -14.43 -1.05 -12.29
CA PHE A 35 -14.30 -1.48 -13.67
C PHE A 35 -13.79 -2.94 -13.79
N GLY A 36 -12.87 -3.35 -12.90
CA GLY A 36 -12.45 -4.74 -12.84
C GLY A 36 -13.57 -5.69 -12.44
N ILE A 37 -14.37 -5.33 -11.42
CA ILE A 37 -15.54 -6.10 -10.99
C ILE A 37 -16.56 -6.22 -12.12
N ILE A 38 -16.88 -5.11 -12.79
CA ILE A 38 -17.79 -5.11 -13.94
C ILE A 38 -17.20 -5.96 -15.09
N GLY A 39 -15.91 -5.82 -15.38
CA GLY A 39 -15.20 -6.62 -16.37
C GLY A 39 -15.31 -8.11 -16.09
N MET A 40 -15.15 -8.54 -14.83
CA MET A 40 -15.32 -9.94 -14.44
C MET A 40 -16.76 -10.43 -14.65
N LEU A 41 -17.76 -9.63 -14.28
CA LEU A 41 -19.18 -10.00 -14.43
C LEU A 41 -19.60 -10.12 -15.91
N TRP A 42 -18.97 -9.37 -16.82
CA TRP A 42 -19.35 -9.34 -18.24
C TRP A 42 -18.48 -10.27 -19.10
N LEU A 43 -17.19 -10.41 -18.83
CA LEU A 43 -16.20 -11.14 -19.64
C LEU A 43 -15.83 -12.50 -19.02
N GLY A 44 -16.19 -12.73 -17.75
CA GLY A 44 -15.84 -13.96 -17.03
C GLY A 44 -14.32 -14.21 -17.04
N ASP A 45 -13.92 -15.46 -17.36
CA ASP A 45 -12.51 -15.85 -17.35
C ASP A 45 -11.62 -15.07 -18.35
N GLN A 46 -12.21 -14.45 -19.37
CA GLN A 46 -11.46 -13.60 -20.33
C GLN A 46 -10.95 -12.29 -19.67
N ALA A 47 -11.48 -11.93 -18.51
CA ALA A 47 -10.96 -10.79 -17.74
C ALA A 47 -9.60 -11.10 -17.06
N HIS A 48 -9.22 -12.39 -16.98
CA HIS A 48 -7.94 -12.83 -16.42
C HIS A 48 -6.88 -12.90 -17.53
N ASP A 49 -6.19 -11.79 -17.75
CA ASP A 49 -5.19 -11.67 -18.80
C ASP A 49 -3.78 -11.52 -18.24
N ALA A 50 -2.81 -12.25 -18.78
CA ALA A 50 -1.42 -12.25 -18.32
C ALA A 50 -0.75 -10.88 -18.50
N VAL A 51 -1.09 -10.15 -19.56
CA VAL A 51 -0.56 -8.81 -19.83
C VAL A 51 -1.07 -7.82 -18.77
N ILE A 52 -2.37 -7.87 -18.47
CA ILE A 52 -2.97 -7.06 -17.40
C ILE A 52 -2.33 -7.40 -16.05
N GLY A 53 -2.10 -8.68 -15.78
CA GLY A 53 -1.39 -9.14 -14.59
C GLY A 53 0.02 -8.59 -14.47
N LEU A 54 0.78 -8.55 -15.57
CA LEU A 54 2.11 -7.95 -15.61
C LEU A 54 2.05 -6.44 -15.35
N LEU A 55 1.15 -5.71 -16.04
CA LEU A 55 0.97 -4.27 -15.85
C LEU A 55 0.53 -3.95 -14.41
N ALA A 56 -0.30 -4.79 -13.80
CA ALA A 56 -0.71 -4.68 -12.41
C ALA A 56 0.48 -4.86 -11.45
N THR A 57 1.37 -5.82 -11.71
CA THR A 57 2.57 -6.05 -10.91
C THR A 57 3.53 -4.85 -11.01
N LEU A 58 3.72 -4.28 -12.20
CA LEU A 58 4.46 -3.04 -12.39
C LEU A 58 3.83 -1.88 -11.62
N GLY A 59 2.50 -1.79 -11.62
CA GLY A 59 1.76 -0.76 -10.90
C GLY A 59 2.00 -0.80 -9.41
N ILE A 60 1.76 -1.94 -8.76
CA ILE A 60 1.93 -2.06 -7.30
C ILE A 60 3.39 -1.94 -6.88
N SER A 61 4.32 -2.53 -7.63
CA SER A 61 5.75 -2.45 -7.32
C SER A 61 6.29 -1.02 -7.47
N SER A 62 5.89 -0.28 -8.51
CA SER A 62 6.29 1.12 -8.70
C SER A 62 5.71 2.03 -7.62
N LEU A 63 4.48 1.77 -7.15
CA LEU A 63 3.86 2.50 -6.06
C LEU A 63 4.66 2.35 -4.76
N PHE A 64 5.07 1.12 -4.41
CA PHE A 64 5.85 0.88 -3.19
C PHE A 64 7.31 1.32 -3.32
N LEU A 65 7.90 1.25 -4.51
CA LEU A 65 9.20 1.86 -4.80
C LEU A 65 9.15 3.37 -4.56
N PHE A 66 8.11 4.04 -5.06
CA PHE A 66 7.88 5.47 -4.84
C PHE A 66 7.66 5.79 -3.35
N ALA A 67 6.83 5.01 -2.64
CA ALA A 67 6.61 5.18 -1.21
C ALA A 67 7.92 5.06 -0.40
N GLY A 68 8.81 4.13 -0.76
CA GLY A 68 10.14 4.00 -0.16
C GLY A 68 11.03 5.22 -0.38
N LEU A 69 10.98 5.83 -1.58
CA LEU A 69 11.72 7.05 -1.91
C LEU A 69 11.19 8.29 -1.18
N GLU A 70 9.92 8.32 -0.82
CA GLU A 70 9.32 9.44 -0.08
C GLU A 70 9.63 9.43 1.42
N VAL A 71 10.27 8.38 1.96
CA VAL A 71 10.61 8.31 3.37
C VAL A 71 11.65 9.36 3.74
N ASP A 72 11.25 10.34 4.55
CA ASP A 72 12.15 11.34 5.13
C ASP A 72 12.57 10.94 6.55
N LEU A 73 13.75 10.31 6.65
CA LEU A 73 14.30 9.88 7.94
C LEU A 73 14.67 11.06 8.87
N GLN A 74 14.99 12.24 8.32
CA GLN A 74 15.30 13.41 9.14
C GLN A 74 14.02 13.95 9.78
N ALA A 75 12.92 13.99 9.00
CA ALA A 75 11.62 14.34 9.52
C ALA A 75 11.15 13.36 10.61
N LEU A 76 11.33 12.04 10.39
CA LEU A 76 10.99 11.02 11.40
C LEU A 76 11.80 11.19 12.70
N ARG A 77 13.08 11.56 12.61
CA ARG A 77 13.92 11.81 13.79
C ARG A 77 13.46 13.02 14.62
N ARG A 78 12.96 14.09 13.98
CA ARG A 78 12.45 15.28 14.70
C ARG A 78 11.25 14.96 15.59
N GLY A 79 10.38 14.04 15.14
CA GLY A 79 9.19 13.62 15.89
C GLY A 79 9.33 12.25 16.57
N MET A 80 10.54 11.78 16.87
CA MET A 80 10.81 10.39 17.26
C MET A 80 9.99 9.91 18.46
N TRP A 81 9.93 10.65 19.56
CA TRP A 81 9.21 10.22 20.76
C TRP A 81 7.69 10.06 20.54
N PRO A 82 6.98 11.06 19.98
CA PRO A 82 5.56 10.89 19.65
C PRO A 82 5.31 9.80 18.59
N LEU A 83 6.24 9.59 17.64
CA LEU A 83 6.13 8.52 16.66
C LEU A 83 6.33 7.15 17.30
N LEU A 84 7.31 6.99 18.20
CA LEU A 84 7.49 5.75 18.95
C LEU A 84 6.27 5.42 19.79
N ALA A 85 5.71 6.39 20.52
CA ALA A 85 4.45 6.18 21.25
C ALA A 85 3.30 5.80 20.31
N HIS A 86 3.20 6.44 19.14
CA HIS A 86 2.22 6.06 18.12
C HIS A 86 2.41 4.61 17.66
N LEU A 87 3.66 4.19 17.38
CA LEU A 87 3.96 2.81 16.96
C LEU A 87 3.65 1.79 18.05
N VAL A 88 3.95 2.10 19.33
CA VAL A 88 3.61 1.22 20.47
C VAL A 88 2.10 1.05 20.59
N ILE A 89 1.35 2.15 20.59
CA ILE A 89 -0.13 2.12 20.65
C ILE A 89 -0.69 1.34 19.45
N ARG A 90 -0.15 1.59 18.26
CA ARG A 90 -0.57 0.91 17.04
C ARG A 90 -0.27 -0.59 17.08
N THR A 91 0.93 -0.99 17.54
CA THR A 91 1.28 -2.40 17.72
C THR A 91 0.34 -3.08 18.70
N GLY A 92 0.03 -2.44 19.83
CA GLY A 92 -0.97 -2.94 20.79
C GLY A 92 -2.36 -3.09 20.18
N THR A 93 -2.79 -2.09 19.36
CA THR A 93 -4.09 -2.13 18.67
C THR A 93 -4.12 -3.24 17.61
N LEU A 94 -3.03 -3.41 16.82
CA LEU A 94 -2.89 -4.50 15.86
C LEU A 94 -2.98 -5.87 16.54
N PHE A 95 -2.25 -6.02 17.63
CA PHE A 95 -2.27 -7.27 18.41
C PHE A 95 -3.65 -7.55 18.99
N GLY A 96 -4.31 -6.54 19.57
CA GLY A 96 -5.66 -6.67 20.13
C GLY A 96 -6.70 -7.05 19.07
N VAL A 97 -6.72 -6.37 17.91
CA VAL A 97 -7.64 -6.70 16.82
C VAL A 97 -7.33 -8.06 16.21
N GLY A 98 -6.05 -8.41 16.04
CA GLY A 98 -5.64 -9.74 15.56
C GLY A 98 -6.04 -10.85 16.53
N TRP A 99 -5.85 -10.64 17.83
CA TRP A 99 -6.28 -11.59 18.86
C TRP A 99 -7.80 -11.78 18.88
N LEU A 100 -8.57 -10.71 18.77
CA LEU A 100 -10.04 -10.78 18.69
C LEU A 100 -10.48 -11.56 17.43
N ALA A 101 -9.86 -11.29 16.29
CA ALA A 101 -10.14 -11.98 15.05
C ALA A 101 -9.80 -13.48 15.14
N TRP A 102 -8.65 -13.82 15.70
CA TRP A 102 -8.27 -15.21 15.94
C TRP A 102 -9.25 -15.92 16.90
N ARG A 103 -9.62 -15.26 17.99
CA ARG A 103 -10.43 -15.87 19.05
C ARG A 103 -11.90 -16.05 18.67
N TYR A 104 -12.47 -15.11 17.88
CA TYR A 104 -13.91 -15.04 17.64
C TYR A 104 -14.32 -15.25 16.17
N ALA A 105 -13.44 -14.97 15.20
CA ALA A 105 -13.76 -15.18 13.78
C ALA A 105 -13.30 -16.55 13.25
N GLY A 106 -12.69 -17.40 14.07
CA GLY A 106 -12.23 -18.73 13.67
C GLY A 106 -11.10 -18.74 12.64
N LEU A 107 -10.40 -17.61 12.47
CA LEU A 107 -9.30 -17.49 11.51
C LEU A 107 -8.01 -18.08 12.07
N PRO A 108 -7.15 -18.70 11.24
CA PRO A 108 -5.78 -19.03 11.67
C PRO A 108 -5.07 -17.73 12.11
N TRP A 109 -4.14 -17.83 13.07
CA TRP A 109 -3.52 -16.65 13.66
C TRP A 109 -2.80 -15.74 12.63
N GLN A 110 -2.24 -16.33 11.58
CA GLN A 110 -1.64 -15.58 10.47
C GLN A 110 -2.70 -14.74 9.72
N ALA A 111 -3.82 -15.36 9.34
CA ALA A 111 -4.91 -14.66 8.67
C ALA A 111 -5.53 -13.58 9.57
N ALA A 112 -5.65 -13.84 10.88
CA ALA A 112 -6.12 -12.86 11.86
C ALA A 112 -5.15 -11.66 11.98
N GLY A 113 -3.84 -11.90 11.97
CA GLY A 113 -2.81 -10.87 11.93
C GLY A 113 -2.88 -10.03 10.65
N LEU A 114 -3.05 -10.69 9.49
CA LEU A 114 -3.25 -10.01 8.20
C LEU A 114 -4.55 -9.20 8.17
N LEU A 115 -5.62 -9.72 8.77
CA LEU A 115 -6.88 -8.98 8.92
C LEU A 115 -6.68 -7.70 9.75
N ALA A 116 -6.00 -7.80 10.89
CA ALA A 116 -5.70 -6.63 11.70
C ALA A 116 -4.87 -5.59 10.90
N LEU A 117 -3.87 -6.03 10.16
CA LEU A 117 -3.08 -5.16 9.29
C LEU A 117 -3.95 -4.52 8.19
N ALA A 118 -4.83 -5.29 7.53
CA ALA A 118 -5.74 -4.80 6.49
C ALA A 118 -6.69 -3.71 7.02
N LEU A 119 -7.22 -3.91 8.23
CA LEU A 119 -8.16 -2.98 8.84
C LEU A 119 -7.50 -1.73 9.41
N LEU A 120 -6.28 -1.81 9.89
CA LEU A 120 -5.66 -0.72 10.64
C LEU A 120 -4.60 0.06 9.86
N THR A 121 -3.99 -0.49 8.79
CA THR A 121 -2.89 0.18 8.09
C THR A 121 -3.39 1.27 7.14
N PRO A 122 -2.95 2.54 7.32
CA PRO A 122 -3.28 3.61 6.40
C PRO A 122 -2.57 3.38 5.06
N SER A 123 -3.18 3.87 4.00
CA SER A 123 -2.62 3.84 2.65
C SER A 123 -1.85 5.13 2.39
N THR A 124 -0.54 5.13 2.63
CA THR A 124 0.30 6.34 2.52
C THR A 124 0.20 6.97 1.14
N GLY A 125 0.31 6.20 0.07
CA GLY A 125 0.23 6.73 -1.30
C GLY A 125 -1.08 7.48 -1.57
N PHE A 126 -2.23 6.94 -1.12
CA PHE A 126 -3.51 7.62 -1.26
C PHE A 126 -3.60 8.88 -0.39
N ILE A 127 -3.11 8.81 0.84
CA ILE A 127 -3.10 9.93 1.79
C ILE A 127 -2.27 11.09 1.22
N MET A 128 -1.07 10.82 0.71
CA MET A 128 -0.18 11.83 0.15
C MET A 128 -0.82 12.57 -1.03
N ASP A 129 -1.52 11.87 -1.92
CA ASP A 129 -2.23 12.47 -3.06
C ASP A 129 -3.42 13.36 -2.62
N SER A 130 -4.05 13.05 -1.49
CA SER A 130 -5.20 13.79 -0.96
C SER A 130 -4.84 14.95 -0.01
N LEU A 131 -3.61 14.99 0.53
CA LEU A 131 -3.18 15.98 1.53
C LEU A 131 -3.39 17.44 1.10
N SER A 132 -3.19 17.75 -0.18
CA SER A 132 -3.35 19.12 -0.71
C SER A 132 -4.82 19.61 -0.65
N ARG A 133 -5.79 18.69 -0.65
CA ARG A 133 -7.23 18.98 -0.66
C ARG A 133 -7.82 19.13 0.74
N LEU A 134 -7.13 18.61 1.78
CA LEU A 134 -7.66 18.54 3.14
C LEU A 134 -7.50 19.84 3.94
N GLY A 135 -6.90 20.89 3.38
CA GLY A 135 -6.72 22.18 4.05
C GLY A 135 -5.96 22.10 5.39
N LEU A 136 -5.05 21.13 5.53
CA LEU A 136 -4.25 20.91 6.73
C LEU A 136 -3.14 21.96 6.84
N SER A 137 -2.81 22.38 8.09
CA SER A 137 -1.63 23.18 8.37
C SER A 137 -0.35 22.40 8.08
N GLU A 138 0.80 23.08 8.00
CA GLU A 138 2.10 22.43 7.76
C GLU A 138 2.44 21.42 8.85
N ASP A 139 2.16 21.73 10.11
CA ASP A 139 2.36 20.83 11.22
C ASP A 139 1.44 19.60 11.16
N GLU A 140 0.15 19.81 10.85
CA GLU A 140 -0.80 18.70 10.64
C GLU A 140 -0.36 17.79 9.49
N ARG A 141 0.12 18.36 8.36
CA ARG A 141 0.66 17.59 7.22
C ARG A 141 1.89 16.79 7.62
N PHE A 142 2.81 17.40 8.34
CA PHE A 142 3.99 16.73 8.87
C PHE A 142 3.61 15.50 9.69
N TRP A 143 2.64 15.64 10.61
CA TRP A 143 2.20 14.52 11.46
C TRP A 143 1.42 13.44 10.70
N VAL A 144 0.55 13.82 9.75
CA VAL A 144 -0.15 12.85 8.91
C VAL A 144 0.85 12.03 8.09
N THR A 145 1.77 12.70 7.41
CA THR A 145 2.81 12.03 6.59
C THR A 145 3.70 11.13 7.44
N SER A 146 4.23 11.64 8.55
CA SER A 146 5.15 10.89 9.42
C SER A 146 4.47 9.66 10.05
N LYS A 147 3.21 9.80 10.51
CA LYS A 147 2.44 8.67 11.07
C LYS A 147 2.03 7.65 10.02
N ALA A 148 1.68 8.09 8.80
CA ALA A 148 1.35 7.19 7.72
C ALA A 148 2.57 6.35 7.32
N ILE A 149 3.72 6.99 7.07
CA ILE A 149 4.98 6.31 6.72
C ILE A 149 5.43 5.36 7.85
N ALA A 150 5.45 5.83 9.10
CA ALA A 150 5.84 4.98 10.23
C ALA A 150 4.90 3.78 10.40
N GLY A 151 3.59 4.00 10.19
CA GLY A 151 2.59 2.93 10.20
C GLY A 151 2.77 1.92 9.07
N GLU A 152 3.16 2.38 7.89
CA GLU A 152 3.43 1.52 6.73
C GLU A 152 4.70 0.68 6.93
N LEU A 153 5.76 1.28 7.45
CA LEU A 153 6.98 0.55 7.84
C LEU A 153 6.69 -0.56 8.85
N LEU A 154 5.91 -0.25 9.89
CA LEU A 154 5.48 -1.24 10.87
C LEU A 154 4.64 -2.34 10.20
N ALA A 155 3.73 -1.97 9.30
CA ALA A 155 2.87 -2.94 8.63
C ALA A 155 3.66 -3.86 7.70
N LEU A 156 4.66 -3.37 6.96
CA LEU A 156 5.53 -4.19 6.13
C LEU A 156 6.38 -5.15 6.96
N ALA A 157 6.92 -4.69 8.09
CA ALA A 157 7.64 -5.55 9.03
C ALA A 157 6.74 -6.63 9.64
N ALA A 158 5.53 -6.26 10.09
CA ALA A 158 4.56 -7.20 10.63
C ALA A 158 4.07 -8.20 9.56
N LEU A 159 3.82 -7.74 8.33
CA LEU A 159 3.48 -8.58 7.19
C LEU A 159 4.55 -9.65 6.96
N PHE A 160 5.84 -9.25 6.94
CA PHE A 160 6.95 -10.18 6.81
C PHE A 160 6.91 -11.24 7.91
N ILE A 161 6.80 -10.83 9.17
CA ILE A 161 6.78 -11.75 10.32
C ILE A 161 5.59 -12.72 10.20
N VAL A 162 4.38 -12.21 9.95
CA VAL A 162 3.16 -13.03 9.89
C VAL A 162 3.23 -14.06 8.75
N LEU A 163 3.75 -13.68 7.57
CA LEU A 163 3.84 -14.59 6.42
C LEU A 163 4.91 -15.68 6.61
N GLN A 164 5.98 -15.39 7.34
CA GLN A 164 7.13 -16.30 7.49
C GLN A 164 7.08 -17.13 8.78
N ALA A 165 6.26 -16.76 9.77
CA ALA A 165 6.27 -17.40 11.08
C ALA A 165 5.77 -18.86 11.11
N GLY A 166 5.30 -19.41 9.99
CA GLY A 166 4.89 -20.83 9.87
C GLY A 166 6.07 -21.80 9.69
N ASP A 167 7.22 -21.31 9.22
CA ASP A 167 8.43 -22.12 8.97
C ASP A 167 9.69 -21.36 9.43
N PRO A 168 10.29 -21.75 10.57
CA PRO A 168 11.47 -21.10 11.10
C PRO A 168 12.69 -21.13 10.14
N GLY A 169 12.86 -22.20 9.36
CA GLY A 169 13.93 -22.33 8.39
C GLY A 169 13.77 -21.35 7.24
N HIS A 170 12.57 -21.28 6.70
CA HIS A 170 12.23 -20.33 5.64
C HIS A 170 12.28 -18.89 6.14
N MET A 171 11.85 -18.64 7.37
CA MET A 171 11.97 -17.33 8.01
C MET A 171 13.43 -16.89 8.14
N ALA A 172 14.32 -17.78 8.57
CA ALA A 172 15.75 -17.46 8.68
C ALA A 172 16.37 -17.16 7.31
N LEU A 173 16.06 -17.95 6.28
CA LEU A 173 16.53 -17.74 4.91
C LEU A 173 16.03 -16.39 4.35
N SER A 174 14.74 -16.12 4.49
CA SER A 174 14.14 -14.86 4.01
C SER A 174 14.68 -13.65 4.77
N SER A 175 14.93 -13.77 6.08
CA SER A 175 15.57 -12.70 6.88
C SER A 175 16.99 -12.44 6.42
N LEU A 176 17.78 -13.49 6.17
CA LEU A 176 19.14 -13.36 5.64
C LEU A 176 19.14 -12.71 4.25
N ALA A 177 18.21 -13.10 3.38
CA ALA A 177 18.07 -12.51 2.05
C ALA A 177 17.68 -11.03 2.11
N LEU A 178 16.76 -10.64 3.01
CA LEU A 178 16.43 -9.22 3.23
C LEU A 178 17.61 -8.42 3.76
N LEU A 179 18.38 -8.99 4.68
CA LEU A 179 19.63 -8.36 5.17
C LEU A 179 20.66 -8.24 4.05
N ALA A 180 20.83 -9.28 3.23
CA ALA A 180 21.70 -9.24 2.06
C ALA A 180 21.23 -8.18 1.05
N MET A 181 19.91 -8.00 0.85
CA MET A 181 19.38 -6.92 0.02
C MET A 181 19.66 -5.54 0.63
N MET A 182 19.50 -5.35 1.95
CA MET A 182 19.80 -4.08 2.61
C MET A 182 21.25 -3.66 2.47
N ILE A 183 22.17 -4.61 2.35
CA ILE A 183 23.61 -4.36 2.13
C ILE A 183 23.91 -4.30 0.62
N GLY A 184 23.36 -5.21 -0.15
CA GLY A 184 23.65 -5.36 -1.58
C GLY A 184 23.05 -4.26 -2.45
N LEU A 185 21.83 -3.79 -2.14
CA LEU A 185 21.21 -2.72 -2.91
C LEU A 185 21.98 -1.40 -2.87
N PRO A 186 22.50 -0.90 -1.73
CA PRO A 186 23.38 0.26 -1.72
C PRO A 186 24.64 0.06 -2.59
N LEU A 187 25.27 -1.11 -2.50
CA LEU A 187 26.45 -1.43 -3.30
C LEU A 187 26.13 -1.48 -4.80
N LEU A 188 24.99 -2.09 -5.14
CA LEU A 188 24.51 -2.14 -6.53
C LEU A 188 24.22 -0.74 -7.07
N PHE A 189 23.51 0.12 -6.32
CA PHE A 189 23.23 1.49 -6.75
C PHE A 189 24.53 2.29 -6.92
N ILE A 190 25.49 2.17 -6.00
CA ILE A 190 26.80 2.84 -6.11
C ILE A 190 27.56 2.32 -7.34
N ALA A 191 27.55 1.02 -7.58
CA ALA A 191 28.20 0.42 -8.76
C ALA A 191 27.56 0.93 -10.07
N LEU A 192 26.23 0.89 -10.16
CA LEU A 192 25.49 1.38 -11.33
C LEU A 192 25.72 2.89 -11.56
N GLY A 193 25.68 3.69 -10.51
CA GLY A 193 25.93 5.12 -10.60
C GLY A 193 27.38 5.47 -10.96
N ARG A 194 28.35 4.64 -10.57
CA ARG A 194 29.76 4.89 -10.87
C ARG A 194 30.18 4.36 -12.24
N TRP A 195 29.65 3.22 -12.66
CA TRP A 195 30.11 2.53 -13.86
C TRP A 195 29.14 2.63 -15.04
N VAL A 196 27.83 2.72 -14.78
CA VAL A 196 26.81 2.73 -15.84
C VAL A 196 26.34 4.16 -16.17
N ALA A 197 25.92 4.94 -15.15
CA ALA A 197 25.36 6.26 -15.36
C ALA A 197 26.25 7.22 -16.15
N PRO A 198 27.60 7.27 -15.99
CA PRO A 198 28.45 8.14 -16.79
C PRO A 198 28.50 7.77 -18.28
N HIS A 199 28.24 6.50 -18.62
CA HIS A 199 28.25 6.00 -20.00
C HIS A 199 26.86 5.94 -20.62
N ALA A 200 25.80 6.12 -19.82
CA ALA A 200 24.41 6.13 -20.23
C ALA A 200 23.62 7.26 -19.54
N PRO A 201 23.95 8.53 -19.84
CA PRO A 201 23.27 9.67 -19.22
C PRO A 201 21.78 9.63 -19.51
N GLY A 202 20.95 9.93 -18.49
CA GLY A 202 19.49 9.85 -18.56
C GLY A 202 18.92 8.45 -18.28
N SER A 203 19.76 7.45 -17.97
CA SER A 203 19.31 6.09 -17.61
C SER A 203 18.94 5.93 -16.12
N GLU A 204 19.16 6.96 -15.30
CA GLU A 204 19.01 6.90 -13.84
C GLU A 204 17.62 6.44 -13.41
N PHE A 205 16.59 6.96 -14.08
CA PHE A 205 15.21 6.55 -13.87
C PHE A 205 15.02 5.05 -14.18
N SER A 206 15.51 4.61 -15.36
CA SER A 206 15.37 3.20 -15.78
C SER A 206 16.11 2.26 -14.85
N LEU A 207 17.32 2.64 -14.39
CA LEU A 207 18.09 1.87 -13.41
C LEU A 207 17.36 1.76 -12.07
N LEU A 208 16.78 2.87 -11.60
CA LEU A 208 16.00 2.89 -10.36
C LEU A 208 14.79 1.95 -10.44
N VAL A 209 14.01 2.04 -11.53
CA VAL A 209 12.84 1.18 -11.73
C VAL A 209 13.27 -0.27 -11.87
N MET A 210 14.30 -0.57 -12.67
CA MET A 210 14.80 -1.93 -12.86
C MET A 210 15.24 -2.57 -11.53
N VAL A 211 16.06 -1.86 -10.74
CA VAL A 211 16.51 -2.36 -9.43
C VAL A 211 15.33 -2.57 -8.50
N GLY A 212 14.36 -1.65 -8.49
CA GLY A 212 13.12 -1.78 -7.71
C GLY A 212 12.30 -3.01 -8.11
N MET A 213 12.14 -3.28 -9.41
CA MET A 213 11.39 -4.44 -9.91
C MET A 213 12.12 -5.75 -9.62
N VAL A 214 13.46 -5.80 -9.76
CA VAL A 214 14.24 -6.98 -9.41
C VAL A 214 14.17 -7.25 -7.90
N ALA A 215 14.28 -6.22 -7.06
CA ALA A 215 14.13 -6.35 -5.62
C ALA A 215 12.73 -6.86 -5.23
N ALA A 216 11.68 -6.34 -5.87
CA ALA A 216 10.30 -6.80 -5.71
C ALA A 216 10.16 -8.28 -6.10
N TYR A 217 10.75 -8.69 -7.21
CA TYR A 217 10.70 -10.07 -7.68
C TYR A 217 11.46 -11.03 -6.76
N ILE A 218 12.63 -10.64 -6.24
CA ILE A 218 13.39 -11.42 -5.25
C ILE A 218 12.53 -11.68 -4.00
N THR A 219 11.89 -10.63 -3.44
CA THR A 219 11.04 -10.82 -2.25
C THR A 219 9.79 -11.65 -2.54
N TYR A 220 9.25 -11.59 -3.75
CA TYR A 220 8.17 -12.48 -4.17
C TYR A 220 8.61 -13.95 -4.19
N LEU A 221 9.78 -14.26 -4.75
CA LEU A 221 10.34 -15.62 -4.75
C LEU A 221 10.59 -16.16 -3.34
N LEU A 222 10.91 -15.26 -2.39
CA LEU A 222 11.06 -15.59 -0.97
C LEU A 222 9.71 -15.76 -0.24
N GLY A 223 8.60 -15.67 -0.94
CA GLY A 223 7.27 -15.79 -0.37
C GLY A 223 6.85 -14.59 0.49
N VAL A 224 7.60 -13.47 0.44
CA VAL A 224 7.30 -12.27 1.23
C VAL A 224 6.24 -11.40 0.57
N TYR A 225 6.37 -11.01 -0.61
CA TYR A 225 5.50 -10.25 -1.52
C TYR A 225 6.28 -9.10 -2.21
N TYR A 226 5.84 -8.72 -3.42
CA TYR A 226 6.51 -7.69 -4.26
C TYR A 226 6.74 -6.36 -3.56
N LEU A 227 5.78 -5.92 -2.74
CA LEU A 227 5.81 -4.58 -2.14
C LEU A 227 6.98 -4.37 -1.17
N VAL A 228 7.43 -5.41 -0.46
CA VAL A 228 8.53 -5.30 0.51
C VAL A 228 9.85 -4.99 -0.19
N GLY A 229 10.17 -5.73 -1.26
CA GLY A 229 11.41 -5.50 -2.02
C GLY A 229 11.43 -4.16 -2.74
N ALA A 230 10.33 -3.80 -3.40
CA ALA A 230 10.19 -2.51 -4.05
C ALA A 230 10.36 -1.35 -3.04
N PHE A 231 9.71 -1.45 -1.88
CA PHE A 231 9.82 -0.45 -0.82
C PHE A 231 11.26 -0.32 -0.28
N ILE A 232 11.93 -1.45 0.00
CA ILE A 232 13.33 -1.45 0.46
C ILE A 232 14.24 -0.80 -0.60
N ALA A 233 14.06 -1.10 -1.88
CA ALA A 233 14.85 -0.49 -2.95
C ALA A 233 14.66 1.02 -3.00
N GLY A 234 13.43 1.51 -2.88
CA GLY A 234 13.10 2.94 -2.79
C GLY A 234 13.73 3.61 -1.57
N LEU A 235 13.60 2.99 -0.39
CA LEU A 235 14.20 3.47 0.84
C LEU A 235 15.73 3.56 0.74
N VAL A 236 16.39 2.54 0.19
CA VAL A 236 17.84 2.53 -0.02
C VAL A 236 18.26 3.63 -1.00
N ALA A 237 17.54 3.82 -2.11
CA ALA A 237 17.82 4.90 -3.05
C ALA A 237 17.67 6.28 -2.38
N ARG A 238 16.67 6.44 -1.51
CA ARG A 238 16.50 7.67 -0.70
C ARG A 238 17.65 7.91 0.26
N LEU A 239 18.13 6.87 0.95
CA LEU A 239 19.28 6.96 1.85
C LEU A 239 20.57 7.35 1.13
N LEU A 240 20.72 6.94 -0.12
CA LEU A 240 21.88 7.26 -0.95
C LEU A 240 21.78 8.63 -1.62
N HIS A 241 20.66 9.35 -1.50
CA HIS A 241 20.47 10.65 -2.17
C HIS A 241 21.60 11.66 -1.90
N GLN A 242 22.15 11.69 -0.68
CA GLN A 242 23.28 12.59 -0.36
C GLN A 242 24.57 12.23 -1.10
N ARG A 243 24.80 10.95 -1.42
CA ARG A 243 25.96 10.46 -2.15
C ARG A 243 25.74 10.38 -3.67
N MET A 244 24.47 10.24 -4.06
CA MET A 244 24.05 10.06 -5.45
C MET A 244 22.76 10.88 -5.68
N PRO A 245 22.87 12.23 -5.76
CA PRO A 245 21.69 13.11 -5.88
C PRO A 245 20.82 12.80 -7.09
N LEU A 246 21.40 12.31 -8.17
CA LEU A 246 20.69 12.00 -9.41
C LEU A 246 19.62 10.90 -9.24
N LEU A 247 19.88 9.86 -8.43
CA LEU A 247 18.94 8.74 -8.26
C LEU A 247 17.62 9.15 -7.62
N ALA A 248 17.66 10.02 -6.62
CA ALA A 248 16.46 10.55 -5.95
C ALA A 248 16.27 12.04 -6.23
N SER A 249 16.63 12.47 -7.43
CA SER A 249 16.37 13.84 -7.92
C SER A 249 14.87 14.12 -8.00
N HIS A 250 14.48 15.39 -7.96
CA HIS A 250 13.08 15.79 -8.14
C HIS A 250 12.51 15.30 -9.47
N GLU A 251 13.35 15.26 -10.51
CA GLU A 251 12.99 14.78 -11.85
C GLU A 251 12.68 13.29 -11.83
N ASN A 252 13.55 12.47 -11.22
CA ASN A 252 13.35 11.03 -11.11
C ASN A 252 12.17 10.66 -10.18
N LEU A 253 11.97 11.40 -9.10
CA LEU A 253 10.77 11.25 -8.25
C LEU A 253 9.51 11.59 -9.03
N HIS A 254 9.52 12.68 -9.82
CA HIS A 254 8.39 13.03 -10.66
C HIS A 254 8.13 11.99 -11.74
N ALA A 255 9.18 11.54 -12.45
CA ALA A 255 9.09 10.48 -13.45
C ALA A 255 8.53 9.18 -12.88
N LEU A 256 8.99 8.78 -11.69
CA LEU A 256 8.48 7.58 -11.02
C LEU A 256 7.01 7.73 -10.60
N ARG A 257 6.61 8.92 -10.14
CA ARG A 257 5.20 9.22 -9.83
C ARG A 257 4.33 9.09 -11.08
N LEU A 258 4.77 9.63 -12.22
CA LEU A 258 4.06 9.49 -13.50
C LEU A 258 4.00 8.04 -13.96
N PHE A 259 5.10 7.31 -13.86
CA PHE A 259 5.17 5.88 -14.16
C PHE A 259 4.20 5.08 -13.28
N ALA A 260 4.24 5.27 -11.97
CA ALA A 260 3.31 4.63 -11.05
C ALA A 260 1.85 5.02 -11.38
N SER A 261 1.57 6.31 -11.65
CA SER A 261 0.21 6.78 -11.98
C SER A 261 -0.35 6.18 -13.26
N PHE A 262 0.52 5.74 -14.18
CA PHE A 262 0.12 5.04 -15.40
C PHE A 262 -0.22 3.56 -15.12
N PHE A 263 0.58 2.86 -14.30
CA PHE A 263 0.42 1.42 -14.08
C PHE A 263 -0.51 1.06 -12.91
N VAL A 264 -0.65 1.91 -11.89
CA VAL A 264 -1.52 1.67 -10.73
C VAL A 264 -2.99 1.40 -11.10
N PRO A 265 -3.60 2.06 -12.08
CA PRO A 265 -4.95 1.72 -12.56
C PRO A 265 -5.12 0.25 -12.93
N PHE A 266 -4.11 -0.36 -13.56
CA PHE A 266 -4.15 -1.79 -13.94
C PHE A 266 -4.11 -2.70 -12.71
N TYR A 267 -3.39 -2.31 -11.65
CA TYR A 267 -3.42 -3.06 -10.39
C TYR A 267 -4.82 -3.11 -9.80
N PHE A 268 -5.50 -1.97 -9.71
CA PHE A 268 -6.86 -1.93 -9.15
C PHE A 268 -7.88 -2.64 -10.04
N PHE A 269 -7.75 -2.50 -11.36
CA PHE A 269 -8.57 -3.23 -12.30
C PHE A 269 -8.38 -4.75 -12.13
N ASN A 270 -7.14 -5.24 -12.16
CA ASN A 270 -6.82 -6.65 -11.97
C ASN A 270 -7.26 -7.16 -10.58
N ALA A 271 -7.19 -6.34 -9.54
CA ALA A 271 -7.74 -6.69 -8.23
C ALA A 271 -9.27 -6.84 -8.28
N GLY A 272 -9.94 -5.98 -9.05
CA GLY A 272 -11.39 -6.07 -9.28
C GLY A 272 -11.81 -7.32 -10.06
N THR A 273 -11.03 -7.73 -11.08
CA THR A 273 -11.36 -8.96 -11.84
C THR A 273 -11.24 -10.23 -11.01
N LYS A 274 -10.51 -10.19 -9.89
CA LYS A 274 -10.37 -11.33 -8.98
C LYS A 274 -11.45 -11.40 -7.89
N VAL A 275 -12.40 -10.48 -7.89
CA VAL A 275 -13.50 -10.44 -6.91
C VAL A 275 -14.52 -11.51 -7.28
N PRO A 276 -14.74 -12.54 -6.45
CA PRO A 276 -15.74 -13.56 -6.75
C PRO A 276 -17.16 -13.01 -6.58
N ALA A 277 -18.10 -13.53 -7.33
CA ALA A 277 -19.50 -13.09 -7.30
C ALA A 277 -20.10 -13.18 -5.88
N GLU A 278 -19.73 -14.21 -5.10
CA GLU A 278 -20.21 -14.43 -3.74
C GLU A 278 -19.74 -13.32 -2.77
N ALA A 279 -18.66 -12.62 -3.09
CA ALA A 279 -18.19 -11.48 -2.31
C ALA A 279 -19.07 -10.22 -2.47
N LEU A 280 -19.94 -10.19 -3.48
CA LEU A 280 -20.88 -9.10 -3.72
C LEU A 280 -22.27 -9.35 -3.08
N SER A 281 -22.35 -10.26 -2.11
CA SER A 281 -23.58 -10.64 -1.42
C SER A 281 -24.02 -9.57 -0.41
N PHE A 282 -25.34 -9.56 -0.07
CA PHE A 282 -25.86 -8.69 0.98
C PHE A 282 -25.23 -8.99 2.34
N GLU A 283 -24.84 -10.23 2.60
CA GLU A 283 -24.12 -10.62 3.80
C GLU A 283 -22.75 -9.95 3.90
N ALA A 284 -22.00 -9.92 2.79
CA ALA A 284 -20.70 -9.22 2.71
C ALA A 284 -20.87 -7.71 2.91
N LEU A 285 -21.92 -7.13 2.33
CA LEU A 285 -22.25 -5.70 2.53
C LEU A 285 -22.57 -5.42 4.01
N GLY A 286 -23.42 -6.24 4.64
CA GLY A 286 -23.77 -6.10 6.05
C GLY A 286 -22.53 -6.21 6.96
N LEU A 287 -21.70 -7.23 6.75
CA LEU A 287 -20.45 -7.41 7.50
C LEU A 287 -19.48 -6.24 7.30
N GLY A 288 -19.32 -5.74 6.06
CA GLY A 288 -18.45 -4.60 5.75
C GLY A 288 -18.91 -3.30 6.42
N ILE A 289 -20.22 -3.06 6.50
CA ILE A 289 -20.79 -1.92 7.25
C ILE A 289 -20.49 -2.07 8.73
N VAL A 290 -20.69 -3.25 9.32
CA VAL A 290 -20.42 -3.51 10.75
C VAL A 290 -18.93 -3.31 11.04
N ILE A 291 -18.05 -3.86 10.23
CA ILE A 291 -16.59 -3.67 10.35
C ILE A 291 -16.25 -2.17 10.30
N THR A 292 -16.84 -1.43 9.36
CA THR A 292 -16.60 0.00 9.23
C THR A 292 -17.06 0.78 10.46
N LEU A 293 -18.25 0.51 10.94
CA LEU A 293 -18.83 1.20 12.11
C LEU A 293 -18.07 0.92 13.41
N VAL A 294 -17.39 -0.22 13.53
CA VAL A 294 -16.60 -0.59 14.71
C VAL A 294 -15.14 -0.12 14.56
N VAL A 295 -14.50 -0.46 13.45
CA VAL A 295 -13.05 -0.28 13.30
C VAL A 295 -12.70 1.17 13.00
N LEU A 296 -13.49 1.87 12.20
CA LEU A 296 -13.18 3.25 11.83
C LEU A 296 -13.22 4.21 13.02
N PRO A 297 -14.26 4.21 13.89
CA PRO A 297 -14.24 5.02 15.12
C PRO A 297 -13.08 4.63 16.06
N LEU A 298 -12.74 3.35 16.18
CA LEU A 298 -11.59 2.89 16.96
C LEU A 298 -10.29 3.52 16.43
N ARG A 299 -10.05 3.48 15.14
CA ARG A 299 -8.85 4.06 14.50
C ARG A 299 -8.78 5.57 14.70
N ILE A 300 -9.87 6.27 14.43
CA ILE A 300 -9.98 7.72 14.60
C ILE A 300 -9.76 8.06 16.08
N GLY A 301 -10.44 7.37 16.99
CA GLY A 301 -10.38 7.60 18.42
C GLY A 301 -8.98 7.39 19.01
N VAL A 302 -8.28 6.34 18.60
CA VAL A 302 -6.89 6.07 19.05
C VAL A 302 -5.94 7.20 18.65
N VAL A 303 -5.98 7.65 17.39
CA VAL A 303 -5.12 8.74 16.93
C VAL A 303 -5.53 10.08 17.55
N TRP A 304 -6.83 10.35 17.63
CA TRP A 304 -7.38 11.55 18.26
C TRP A 304 -6.99 11.65 19.73
N LEU A 305 -7.16 10.58 20.50
CA LEU A 305 -6.81 10.53 21.92
C LEU A 305 -5.31 10.75 22.14
N GLN A 306 -4.49 10.06 21.34
CA GLN A 306 -3.03 10.25 21.40
C GLN A 306 -2.65 11.72 21.20
N ARG A 307 -3.23 12.39 20.20
CA ARG A 307 -2.90 13.79 19.90
C ARG A 307 -3.39 14.73 21.00
N ARG A 308 -4.57 14.49 21.54
CA ARG A 308 -5.11 15.25 22.70
C ARG A 308 -4.21 15.14 23.93
N VAL A 309 -3.78 13.92 24.26
CA VAL A 309 -3.01 13.65 25.49
C VAL A 309 -1.54 14.06 25.34
N MET A 310 -0.92 13.76 24.19
CA MET A 310 0.54 13.99 24.03
C MET A 310 0.88 15.41 23.58
N PHE A 311 0.00 16.05 22.79
CA PHE A 311 0.31 17.38 22.23
C PHE A 311 -0.61 18.48 22.78
N GLY A 312 -1.64 18.16 23.56
CA GLY A 312 -2.59 19.15 24.08
C GLY A 312 -3.40 19.87 23.00
N GLU A 313 -3.50 19.28 21.81
CA GLU A 313 -4.14 19.91 20.66
C GLU A 313 -5.64 20.08 20.82
N SER A 314 -6.22 21.01 20.02
CA SER A 314 -7.66 21.21 19.97
C SER A 314 -8.40 19.97 19.44
N PHE A 315 -9.67 19.83 19.80
CA PHE A 315 -10.52 18.73 19.30
C PHE A 315 -10.51 18.68 17.77
N ARG A 316 -10.65 19.83 17.10
CA ARG A 316 -10.75 19.92 15.64
C ARG A 316 -9.47 19.54 14.94
N SER A 317 -8.30 19.99 15.41
CA SER A 317 -7.00 19.66 14.82
C SER A 317 -6.72 18.15 14.94
N SER A 318 -6.90 17.59 16.14
CA SER A 318 -6.71 16.14 16.37
C SER A 318 -7.65 15.30 15.50
N LEU A 319 -8.89 15.74 15.32
CA LEU A 319 -9.89 15.03 14.47
C LEU A 319 -9.49 15.09 12.98
N ARG A 320 -9.07 16.26 12.47
CA ARG A 320 -8.62 16.38 11.06
C ARG A 320 -7.46 15.45 10.74
N VAL A 321 -6.44 15.40 11.61
CA VAL A 321 -5.31 14.48 11.43
C VAL A 321 -5.76 13.01 11.50
N SER A 322 -6.69 12.68 12.40
CA SER A 322 -7.20 11.31 12.53
C SER A 322 -8.00 10.88 11.32
N LEU A 323 -8.83 11.76 10.76
CA LEU A 323 -9.61 11.52 9.54
C LEU A 323 -8.69 11.39 8.32
N ALA A 324 -7.66 12.25 8.21
CA ALA A 324 -6.69 12.17 7.12
C ALA A 324 -5.93 10.81 7.07
N LEU A 325 -5.82 10.12 8.21
CA LEU A 325 -5.23 8.78 8.32
C LEU A 325 -6.24 7.64 8.12
N ALA A 326 -7.50 7.94 7.80
CA ALA A 326 -8.55 6.93 7.64
C ALA A 326 -8.39 6.01 6.40
N PRO A 327 -7.95 6.47 5.20
CA PRO A 327 -7.89 5.64 4.01
C PRO A 327 -6.98 4.43 4.17
N THR A 328 -7.45 3.24 3.77
CA THR A 328 -6.70 1.97 3.86
C THR A 328 -6.59 1.24 2.53
N LEU A 329 -7.17 1.76 1.45
CA LEU A 329 -7.49 1.07 0.22
C LEU A 329 -6.41 0.10 -0.28
N ILE A 330 -5.19 0.57 -0.47
CA ILE A 330 -4.11 -0.22 -1.07
C ILE A 330 -3.75 -1.41 -0.18
N PHE A 331 -3.46 -1.16 1.10
CA PHE A 331 -3.10 -2.21 2.04
C PHE A 331 -4.23 -3.21 2.26
N THR A 332 -5.47 -2.73 2.42
CA THR A 332 -6.63 -3.61 2.61
C THR A 332 -6.81 -4.55 1.41
N LEU A 333 -6.71 -4.04 0.18
CA LEU A 333 -6.86 -4.86 -1.02
C LEU A 333 -5.74 -5.89 -1.17
N VAL A 334 -4.48 -5.47 -0.98
CA VAL A 334 -3.33 -6.37 -1.04
C VAL A 334 -3.46 -7.49 -0.01
N LEU A 335 -3.75 -7.13 1.23
CA LEU A 335 -3.83 -8.11 2.32
C LEU A 335 -5.06 -9.02 2.18
N ALA A 336 -6.20 -8.49 1.71
CA ALA A 336 -7.37 -9.31 1.40
C ALA A 336 -7.06 -10.35 0.30
N ALA A 337 -6.33 -9.94 -0.76
CA ALA A 337 -5.88 -10.86 -1.80
C ALA A 337 -4.95 -11.94 -1.24
N ILE A 338 -3.95 -11.58 -0.44
CA ILE A 338 -3.05 -12.53 0.23
C ILE A 338 -3.83 -13.51 1.12
N MET A 339 -4.76 -12.99 1.91
CA MET A 339 -5.59 -13.82 2.81
C MET A 339 -6.45 -14.81 2.01
N ARG A 340 -6.96 -14.39 0.86
CA ARG A 340 -7.73 -15.26 -0.02
C ARG A 340 -6.84 -16.32 -0.68
N GLU A 341 -5.71 -15.93 -1.25
CA GLU A 341 -4.80 -16.84 -1.97
C GLU A 341 -4.14 -17.86 -1.04
N ARG A 342 -3.69 -17.45 0.15
CA ARG A 342 -2.91 -18.31 1.06
C ARG A 342 -3.74 -18.98 2.16
N PHE A 343 -4.80 -18.34 2.62
CA PHE A 343 -5.58 -18.78 3.78
C PHE A 343 -7.04 -19.10 3.43
N GLN A 344 -7.43 -18.94 2.15
CA GLN A 344 -8.76 -19.29 1.65
C GLN A 344 -9.89 -18.69 2.50
N ILE A 345 -9.75 -17.42 2.90
CA ILE A 345 -10.79 -16.75 3.68
C ILE A 345 -12.14 -16.77 2.94
N PRO A 346 -13.27 -16.78 3.69
CA PRO A 346 -14.60 -16.75 3.09
C PRO A 346 -14.78 -15.57 2.14
N ALA A 347 -15.49 -15.78 1.03
CA ALA A 347 -15.78 -14.73 0.05
C ALA A 347 -16.53 -13.55 0.69
N VAL A 348 -17.41 -13.82 1.67
CA VAL A 348 -18.12 -12.80 2.45
C VAL A 348 -17.16 -11.87 3.18
N LEU A 349 -16.13 -12.43 3.84
CA LEU A 349 -15.13 -11.60 4.53
C LEU A 349 -14.28 -10.79 3.53
N PHE A 350 -13.93 -11.39 2.39
CA PHE A 350 -13.22 -10.69 1.32
C PHE A 350 -14.04 -9.49 0.81
N GLY A 351 -15.33 -9.69 0.50
CA GLY A 351 -16.23 -8.62 0.06
C GLY A 351 -16.41 -7.53 1.13
N ALA A 352 -16.52 -7.93 2.40
CA ALA A 352 -16.60 -6.99 3.52
C ALA A 352 -15.36 -6.09 3.62
N LEU A 353 -14.16 -6.63 3.37
CA LEU A 353 -12.91 -5.86 3.34
C LEU A 353 -12.85 -4.90 2.15
N LEU A 354 -13.37 -5.29 0.99
CA LEU A 354 -13.49 -4.38 -0.17
C LEU A 354 -14.39 -3.20 0.16
N LEU A 355 -15.56 -3.44 0.75
CA LEU A 355 -16.47 -2.37 1.16
C LEU A 355 -15.86 -1.47 2.22
N TYR A 356 -15.19 -2.06 3.23
CA TYR A 356 -14.47 -1.29 4.25
C TYR A 356 -13.41 -0.37 3.63
N ALA A 357 -12.60 -0.90 2.71
CA ALA A 357 -11.58 -0.12 2.00
C ALA A 357 -12.20 1.03 1.19
N ALA A 358 -13.31 0.77 0.51
CA ALA A 358 -14.04 1.79 -0.23
C ALA A 358 -14.59 2.89 0.68
N LEU A 359 -15.28 2.53 1.76
CA LEU A 359 -15.88 3.48 2.70
C LEU A 359 -14.82 4.35 3.41
N THR A 360 -13.72 3.74 3.87
CA THR A 360 -12.63 4.50 4.52
C THR A 360 -11.92 5.45 3.56
N THR A 361 -11.94 5.18 2.26
CA THR A 361 -11.29 5.99 1.22
C THR A 361 -12.18 7.15 0.75
N LEU A 362 -13.51 7.01 0.87
CA LEU A 362 -14.49 8.04 0.50
C LEU A 362 -14.68 9.10 1.60
N LEU A 363 -14.21 8.87 2.81
CA LEU A 363 -14.47 9.73 3.98
C LEU A 363 -13.68 11.05 4.01
N PRO A 364 -12.39 11.11 3.64
CA PRO A 364 -11.65 12.38 3.54
C PRO A 364 -12.02 13.09 2.25
#